data_f015c38fb2281c1a4e0451c6dff7eac9
#
_entry.id   f015c38fb2281c1a4e0451c6dff7eac9
#
_cell.length_a   1.000
_cell.length_b   1.000
_cell.length_c   1.000
_cell.angle_alpha   90.00
_cell.angle_beta   90.00
_cell.angle_gamma   90.00
#
_symmetry.space_group_name_H-M   'P 1'
#
loop_
_entity.id
_entity.type
_entity.pdbx_description
1 polymer ?
#
loop_
_entity_poly.entity_id
_entity_poly.type
_entity_poly.pdbx_seq_one_letter_code
_entity_poly.pdbx_strand_id
1 'polypeptide(L)'
;VSGQIALSNSGITTALSGWIDEAQSDLFAAVDVGTLTRVSATVHNAAGTRADESRAYHTNPASLPGTAGTHYDATVYGYDDMGRTRRVKDATGTISRTVFDALGRAAESWTGTNDNGDAGGESSGTNNMVKVSATVYDGGGIAGNGLVSSRSLDPDGNWGTSGDRRTTSYTYDIRGRVLLTTNPTAPHTLVKYDNQGHMTASAQYTSTASITAGTTDPAGSASGDKANRVALSETFYDSRRQVWKTRRHKINQSSGASEETLDALMWYDSAGRVVKVQGGSLTKTIYDRLGRATMRYTLASDDDSAYADALTVAGDVVLEESHTVYDDPEGVAVVQAMIQRHPNASATAYGALYTGTPGTSYSYSAIAGRVSITALYYDAWNRVTDTVMYGAAGI
;
A
#
# COMPACT_ATOMS: atom_id res chain seq x y z
N VAL A 1 29.69 -1.04 -25.54
CA VAL A 1 28.47 -1.86 -25.40
C VAL A 1 28.69 -2.80 -24.24
N SER A 2 27.77 -2.84 -23.27
CA SER A 2 27.76 -3.83 -22.20
C SER A 2 26.59 -4.79 -22.45
N GLY A 3 26.82 -6.10 -22.30
CA GLY A 3 25.78 -7.10 -22.52
C GLY A 3 25.74 -8.15 -21.42
N GLN A 4 24.56 -8.70 -21.18
CA GLN A 4 24.35 -9.87 -20.33
C GLN A 4 23.82 -11.02 -21.16
N ILE A 5 24.43 -12.20 -20.99
CA ILE A 5 23.98 -13.45 -21.60
C ILE A 5 23.45 -14.33 -20.49
N ALA A 6 22.18 -14.69 -20.54
CA ALA A 6 21.58 -15.67 -19.66
C ALA A 6 21.48 -17.01 -20.40
N LEU A 7 22.06 -18.04 -19.82
CA LEU A 7 22.08 -19.42 -20.39
C LEU A 7 21.17 -20.31 -19.53
N SER A 8 20.29 -21.08 -20.17
CA SER A 8 19.59 -22.17 -19.51
C SER A 8 20.24 -23.49 -19.93
N ASN A 9 21.05 -24.07 -19.09
CA ASN A 9 21.36 -25.49 -19.18
C ASN A 9 21.90 -26.04 -17.86
N SER A 10 21.53 -27.27 -17.59
CA SER A 10 21.93 -28.09 -16.43
C SER A 10 23.41 -28.51 -16.41
N GLY A 11 24.28 -27.80 -17.07
CA GLY A 11 25.72 -28.15 -17.10
C GLY A 11 26.68 -26.96 -17.01
N ILE A 12 26.18 -25.72 -17.04
CA ILE A 12 27.05 -24.53 -17.01
C ILE A 12 26.78 -23.75 -15.75
N THR A 13 27.67 -23.88 -14.77
CA THR A 13 27.60 -23.21 -13.48
C THR A 13 28.29 -21.85 -13.45
N THR A 14 28.70 -21.31 -14.60
CA THR A 14 29.41 -20.04 -14.67
C THR A 14 28.60 -19.05 -15.50
N ALA A 15 28.03 -18.05 -14.83
CA ALA A 15 27.49 -16.87 -15.53
C ALA A 15 28.69 -16.11 -16.15
N LEU A 16 28.75 -16.09 -17.47
CA LEU A 16 29.70 -15.23 -18.17
C LEU A 16 29.15 -13.80 -18.16
N SER A 17 29.45 -13.04 -17.11
CA SER A 17 29.34 -11.58 -17.11
C SER A 17 30.61 -11.04 -17.79
N GLY A 18 30.52 -10.75 -19.07
CA GLY A 18 31.60 -10.15 -19.82
C GLY A 18 31.16 -8.79 -20.39
N TRP A 19 32.05 -7.83 -20.39
CA TRP A 19 31.90 -6.62 -21.17
C TRP A 19 32.09 -6.99 -22.63
N ILE A 20 31.04 -6.80 -23.45
CA ILE A 20 31.11 -7.04 -24.89
C ILE A 20 31.48 -5.71 -25.54
N ASP A 21 32.70 -5.60 -26.04
CA ASP A 21 33.09 -4.50 -26.91
C ASP A 21 32.52 -4.77 -28.31
N GLU A 22 31.94 -3.78 -28.97
CA GLU A 22 31.46 -3.88 -30.36
C GLU A 22 32.57 -4.34 -31.37
N ALA A 23 33.84 -4.20 -30.96
CA ALA A 23 34.98 -4.66 -31.71
C ALA A 23 35.19 -6.19 -31.65
N GLN A 24 34.51 -6.92 -30.76
CA GLN A 24 34.57 -8.37 -30.68
C GLN A 24 33.40 -9.00 -31.42
N SER A 25 33.51 -9.07 -32.75
CA SER A 25 32.49 -9.63 -33.64
C SER A 25 32.26 -11.14 -33.48
N ASP A 26 33.03 -11.84 -32.65
CA ASP A 26 33.06 -13.31 -32.60
C ASP A 26 32.47 -13.91 -31.31
N LEU A 27 31.85 -13.12 -30.44
CA LEU A 27 31.36 -13.65 -29.16
C LEU A 27 30.25 -14.71 -29.35
N PHE A 28 29.45 -14.58 -30.41
CA PHE A 28 28.42 -15.58 -30.74
C PHE A 28 28.98 -16.81 -31.44
N ALA A 29 30.16 -16.70 -32.06
CA ALA A 29 30.82 -17.82 -32.74
C ALA A 29 31.76 -18.62 -31.83
N ALA A 30 32.28 -18.00 -30.77
CA ALA A 30 33.29 -18.59 -29.90
C ALA A 30 32.73 -19.37 -28.71
N VAL A 31 31.43 -19.25 -28.39
CA VAL A 31 30.83 -19.90 -27.22
C VAL A 31 29.78 -20.89 -27.67
N ASP A 32 30.18 -22.17 -27.76
CA ASP A 32 29.25 -23.31 -27.93
C ASP A 32 28.56 -23.54 -26.56
N VAL A 33 27.62 -22.68 -26.26
CA VAL A 33 26.93 -22.61 -24.95
C VAL A 33 25.53 -23.23 -25.01
N GLY A 34 25.30 -24.21 -25.82
CA GLY A 34 23.98 -24.82 -25.91
C GLY A 34 22.91 -23.80 -26.35
N THR A 35 21.71 -23.90 -25.82
CA THR A 35 20.61 -23.01 -26.21
C THR A 35 20.68 -21.68 -25.47
N LEU A 36 20.98 -20.60 -26.20
CA LEU A 36 20.84 -19.23 -25.66
C LEU A 36 19.38 -18.94 -25.36
N THR A 37 19.07 -18.57 -24.10
CA THR A 37 17.69 -18.25 -23.69
C THR A 37 17.40 -16.75 -23.74
N ARG A 38 18.42 -15.91 -23.56
CA ARG A 38 18.26 -14.46 -23.59
C ARG A 38 19.59 -13.76 -23.83
N VAL A 39 19.57 -12.81 -24.74
CA VAL A 39 20.68 -11.86 -24.94
C VAL A 39 20.15 -10.44 -24.82
N SER A 40 20.88 -9.60 -24.13
CA SER A 40 20.62 -8.16 -24.08
C SER A 40 21.91 -7.38 -24.23
N ALA A 41 21.83 -6.21 -24.83
CA ALA A 41 22.98 -5.31 -24.95
C ALA A 41 22.55 -3.88 -24.60
N THR A 42 23.48 -3.11 -24.05
CA THR A 42 23.30 -1.67 -23.79
C THR A 42 24.32 -0.89 -24.61
N VAL A 43 23.84 0.02 -25.44
CA VAL A 43 24.66 0.95 -26.17
C VAL A 43 24.79 2.21 -25.35
N HIS A 44 26.02 2.63 -25.09
CA HIS A 44 26.31 3.84 -24.34
C HIS A 44 26.67 4.98 -25.29
N ASN A 45 26.50 6.20 -24.82
CA ASN A 45 26.99 7.40 -25.52
C ASN A 45 28.53 7.36 -25.69
N ALA A 46 29.07 8.22 -26.53
CA ALA A 46 30.52 8.26 -26.82
C ALA A 46 31.40 8.43 -25.56
N ALA A 47 30.89 9.02 -24.49
CA ALA A 47 31.60 9.19 -23.22
C ALA A 47 31.46 7.96 -22.28
N GLY A 48 30.64 6.96 -22.62
CA GLY A 48 30.38 5.79 -21.78
C GLY A 48 29.57 6.05 -20.51
N THR A 49 29.00 7.24 -20.37
CA THR A 49 28.38 7.68 -19.12
C THR A 49 26.87 7.45 -19.05
N ARG A 50 26.21 7.24 -20.18
CA ARG A 50 24.74 7.05 -20.27
C ARG A 50 24.39 6.01 -21.32
N ALA A 51 23.33 5.26 -21.08
CA ALA A 51 22.77 4.33 -22.06
C ALA A 51 21.93 5.09 -23.09
N ASP A 52 22.33 5.08 -24.35
CA ASP A 52 21.55 5.66 -25.44
C ASP A 52 20.49 4.66 -25.96
N GLU A 53 20.79 3.36 -25.86
CA GLU A 53 19.88 2.30 -26.33
C GLU A 53 20.04 1.03 -25.50
N SER A 54 18.93 0.36 -25.25
CA SER A 54 18.88 -1.00 -24.69
C SER A 54 18.28 -1.96 -25.71
N ARG A 55 18.93 -3.08 -25.98
CA ARG A 55 18.54 -4.09 -26.96
C ARG A 55 18.18 -5.40 -26.28
N ALA A 56 17.03 -5.95 -26.59
CA ALA A 56 16.61 -7.29 -26.18
C ALA A 56 16.56 -8.19 -27.45
N TYR A 57 17.50 -9.10 -27.56
CA TYR A 57 17.58 -9.98 -28.74
C TYR A 57 16.57 -11.12 -28.64
N HIS A 58 15.85 -11.33 -29.72
CA HIS A 58 14.91 -12.45 -29.89
C HIS A 58 15.34 -13.40 -31.05
N THR A 59 16.25 -12.96 -31.92
CA THR A 59 16.80 -13.74 -33.02
C THR A 59 18.31 -13.47 -33.10
N ASN A 60 19.10 -14.53 -33.27
CA ASN A 60 20.55 -14.39 -33.36
C ASN A 60 20.94 -13.80 -34.71
N PRO A 61 21.61 -12.64 -34.81
CA PRO A 61 22.07 -12.08 -36.07
C PRO A 61 23.34 -12.75 -36.56
N ALA A 62 23.53 -12.82 -37.87
CA ALA A 62 24.77 -13.36 -38.49
C ALA A 62 25.99 -12.49 -38.14
N SER A 63 25.80 -11.20 -37.83
CA SER A 63 26.82 -10.28 -37.34
C SER A 63 26.21 -9.24 -36.45
N LEU A 64 26.92 -8.82 -35.39
CA LEU A 64 26.47 -7.78 -34.49
C LEU A 64 26.61 -6.40 -35.13
N PRO A 65 25.69 -5.47 -34.79
CA PRO A 65 24.59 -5.61 -33.85
C PRO A 65 23.32 -6.25 -34.41
N GLY A 66 23.26 -6.59 -35.72
CA GLY A 66 22.03 -6.97 -36.37
C GLY A 66 21.10 -5.79 -36.68
N THR A 67 19.81 -6.04 -36.90
CA THR A 67 18.80 -5.07 -37.31
C THR A 67 17.68 -5.03 -36.27
N ALA A 68 17.32 -3.81 -35.81
CA ALA A 68 16.19 -3.61 -34.92
C ALA A 68 14.89 -4.07 -35.58
N GLY A 69 13.99 -4.67 -34.81
CA GLY A 69 12.74 -5.25 -35.24
C GLY A 69 12.88 -6.62 -35.94
N THR A 70 14.10 -6.98 -36.42
CA THR A 70 14.37 -8.30 -37.03
C THR A 70 15.15 -9.22 -36.08
N HIS A 71 16.09 -8.68 -35.35
CA HIS A 71 16.97 -9.44 -34.49
C HIS A 71 16.79 -9.06 -33.00
N TYR A 72 16.47 -7.79 -32.72
CA TYR A 72 16.29 -7.32 -31.39
C TYR A 72 15.20 -6.23 -31.29
N ASP A 73 14.61 -6.12 -30.14
CA ASP A 73 13.76 -5.02 -29.74
C ASP A 73 14.63 -3.95 -29.08
N ALA A 74 14.49 -2.70 -29.56
CA ALA A 74 15.27 -1.58 -29.08
C ALA A 74 14.43 -0.63 -28.23
N THR A 75 14.97 -0.23 -27.08
CA THR A 75 14.48 0.92 -26.32
C THR A 75 15.53 2.03 -26.42
N VAL A 76 15.14 3.18 -26.94
CA VAL A 76 16.05 4.33 -27.17
C VAL A 76 15.74 5.42 -26.16
N TYR A 77 16.80 5.94 -25.56
CA TYR A 77 16.73 6.97 -24.52
C TYR A 77 17.17 8.33 -25.04
N GLY A 78 16.53 9.40 -24.60
CA GLY A 78 16.94 10.77 -24.82
C GLY A 78 17.06 11.49 -23.48
N TYR A 79 18.02 12.37 -23.38
CA TYR A 79 18.38 13.06 -22.14
C TYR A 79 18.28 14.57 -22.32
N ASP A 80 18.03 15.26 -21.23
CA ASP A 80 18.18 16.71 -21.17
C ASP A 80 19.65 17.11 -20.90
N ASP A 81 19.92 18.40 -20.91
CA ASP A 81 21.27 18.96 -20.70
C ASP A 81 21.83 18.65 -19.30
N MET A 82 20.96 18.32 -18.34
CA MET A 82 21.34 17.89 -17.00
C MET A 82 21.56 16.38 -16.88
N GLY A 83 21.36 15.62 -17.98
CA GLY A 83 21.53 14.17 -18.01
C GLY A 83 20.34 13.38 -17.46
N ARG A 84 19.18 14.00 -17.27
CA ARG A 84 17.95 13.30 -16.86
C ARG A 84 17.27 12.68 -18.08
N THR A 85 16.78 11.46 -17.96
CA THR A 85 16.01 10.81 -19.03
C THR A 85 14.72 11.59 -19.25
N ARG A 86 14.59 12.25 -20.39
CA ARG A 86 13.39 12.99 -20.78
C ARG A 86 12.57 12.31 -21.86
N ARG A 87 13.14 11.33 -22.55
CA ARG A 87 12.55 10.60 -23.68
C ARG A 87 12.86 9.13 -23.59
N VAL A 88 11.86 8.32 -23.81
CA VAL A 88 12.03 6.87 -24.01
C VAL A 88 11.19 6.46 -25.22
N LYS A 89 11.81 5.84 -26.21
CA LYS A 89 11.12 5.22 -27.35
C LYS A 89 11.26 3.73 -27.24
N ASP A 90 10.16 3.01 -27.12
CA ASP A 90 10.14 1.57 -27.06
C ASP A 90 10.20 0.89 -28.44
N ALA A 91 10.28 -0.44 -28.45
CA ALA A 91 10.37 -1.24 -29.67
C ALA A 91 9.11 -1.18 -30.54
N THR A 92 7.97 -0.83 -29.97
CA THR A 92 6.70 -0.63 -30.71
C THR A 92 6.65 0.70 -31.42
N GLY A 93 7.61 1.57 -31.15
CA GLY A 93 7.67 2.94 -31.64
C GLY A 93 6.97 3.95 -30.76
N THR A 94 6.40 3.52 -29.63
CA THR A 94 5.78 4.44 -28.67
C THR A 94 6.86 5.29 -27.97
N ILE A 95 6.62 6.58 -27.94
CA ILE A 95 7.50 7.56 -27.30
C ILE A 95 6.82 8.10 -26.06
N SER A 96 7.51 7.99 -24.94
CA SER A 96 7.16 8.66 -23.68
C SER A 96 8.14 9.79 -23.43
N ARG A 97 7.61 10.99 -23.12
CA ARG A 97 8.42 12.16 -22.77
C ARG A 97 8.03 12.73 -21.44
N THR A 98 9.03 13.16 -20.67
CA THR A 98 8.87 13.88 -19.42
C THR A 98 9.42 15.30 -19.60
N VAL A 99 8.58 16.29 -19.28
CA VAL A 99 9.01 17.68 -19.20
C VAL A 99 9.30 17.99 -17.74
N PHE A 100 10.45 18.60 -17.50
CA PHE A 100 10.86 19.00 -16.17
C PHE A 100 10.70 20.51 -16.00
N ASP A 101 10.32 20.94 -14.79
CA ASP A 101 10.33 22.36 -14.44
C ASP A 101 11.77 22.88 -14.21
N ALA A 102 11.90 24.18 -13.97
CA ALA A 102 13.18 24.83 -13.75
C ALA A 102 13.96 24.31 -12.53
N LEU A 103 13.28 23.66 -11.58
CA LEU A 103 13.89 23.01 -10.41
C LEU A 103 14.18 21.52 -10.65
N GLY A 104 13.87 20.99 -11.82
CA GLY A 104 14.14 19.61 -12.18
C GLY A 104 13.07 18.60 -11.74
N ARG A 105 11.90 19.06 -11.34
CA ARG A 105 10.78 18.20 -10.97
C ARG A 105 9.99 17.84 -12.23
N ALA A 106 9.51 16.59 -12.32
CA ALA A 106 8.68 16.16 -13.45
C ALA A 106 7.33 16.91 -13.43
N ALA A 107 7.13 17.79 -14.43
CA ALA A 107 5.96 18.64 -14.54
C ALA A 107 4.92 18.08 -15.53
N GLU A 108 5.35 17.46 -16.62
CA GLU A 108 4.42 16.95 -17.65
C GLU A 108 4.88 15.58 -18.17
N SER A 109 3.91 14.77 -18.58
CA SER A 109 4.15 13.52 -19.31
C SER A 109 3.40 13.55 -20.64
N TRP A 110 4.09 13.16 -21.70
CA TRP A 110 3.60 13.13 -23.06
C TRP A 110 3.79 11.73 -23.65
N THR A 111 2.90 11.33 -24.55
CA THR A 111 3.01 10.08 -25.30
C THR A 111 2.66 10.27 -26.76
N GLY A 112 3.23 9.46 -27.63
CA GLY A 112 3.00 9.49 -29.07
C GLY A 112 3.90 8.52 -29.80
N THR A 113 4.01 8.63 -31.12
CA THR A 113 4.90 7.80 -31.94
C THR A 113 5.84 8.61 -32.83
N ASN A 114 5.62 9.92 -32.90
CA ASN A 114 6.44 10.85 -33.67
C ASN A 114 6.64 12.14 -32.88
N ASP A 115 7.85 12.44 -32.51
CA ASP A 115 8.26 13.66 -31.82
C ASP A 115 9.27 14.48 -32.63
N ASN A 116 9.26 14.33 -33.96
CA ASN A 116 10.20 14.99 -34.90
C ASN A 116 11.68 14.71 -34.60
N GLY A 117 12.00 13.48 -34.15
CA GLY A 117 13.39 13.12 -33.83
C GLY A 117 13.94 13.79 -32.58
N ASP A 118 13.08 14.11 -31.63
CA ASP A 118 13.43 14.78 -30.37
C ASP A 118 13.80 16.28 -30.55
N ALA A 119 13.37 16.89 -31.65
CA ALA A 119 13.68 18.28 -31.97
C ALA A 119 12.91 19.33 -31.15
N GLY A 120 12.69 19.04 -29.87
CA GLY A 120 12.52 20.09 -28.87
C GLY A 120 11.13 20.68 -28.63
N GLY A 121 10.07 20.22 -29.20
CA GLY A 121 8.73 20.78 -28.91
C GLY A 121 7.75 19.73 -28.47
N GLU A 122 7.12 19.96 -27.34
CA GLU A 122 6.03 19.09 -26.84
C GLU A 122 4.83 19.10 -27.79
N SER A 123 4.66 20.16 -28.61
CA SER A 123 3.54 20.32 -29.53
C SER A 123 3.89 21.15 -30.76
N SER A 124 5.00 20.87 -31.47
CA SER A 124 5.20 21.53 -32.75
C SER A 124 4.40 20.82 -33.84
N GLY A 125 3.69 21.56 -34.66
CA GLY A 125 2.61 21.17 -35.57
C GLY A 125 2.78 20.00 -36.53
N THR A 126 3.86 19.21 -36.42
CA THR A 126 4.12 18.01 -37.24
C THR A 126 4.33 16.75 -36.41
N ASN A 127 4.45 16.83 -35.10
CA ASN A 127 4.50 15.66 -34.22
C ASN A 127 3.11 15.19 -33.81
N ASN A 128 2.98 13.96 -33.31
CA ASN A 128 1.72 13.41 -32.80
C ASN A 128 1.78 13.16 -31.28
N MET A 129 2.66 13.88 -30.58
CA MET A 129 2.77 13.78 -29.15
C MET A 129 1.58 14.45 -28.47
N VAL A 130 0.97 13.73 -27.53
CA VAL A 130 -0.16 14.24 -26.73
C VAL A 130 0.24 14.29 -25.26
N LYS A 131 -0.17 15.35 -24.59
CA LYS A 131 0.04 15.50 -23.15
C LYS A 131 -0.99 14.67 -22.40
N VAL A 132 -0.53 13.70 -21.60
CA VAL A 132 -1.39 12.79 -20.85
C VAL A 132 -1.50 13.13 -19.37
N SER A 133 -0.50 13.83 -18.84
CA SER A 133 -0.57 14.29 -17.45
C SER A 133 0.24 15.56 -17.21
N ALA A 134 -0.17 16.31 -16.17
CA ALA A 134 0.60 17.45 -15.65
C ALA A 134 0.56 17.46 -14.12
N THR A 135 1.67 17.88 -13.52
CA THR A 135 1.81 18.14 -12.09
C THR A 135 2.24 19.58 -11.90
N VAL A 136 1.45 20.33 -11.13
CA VAL A 136 1.77 21.71 -10.78
C VAL A 136 2.29 21.72 -9.35
N TYR A 137 3.44 22.34 -9.17
CA TYR A 137 4.07 22.52 -7.87
C TYR A 137 3.94 23.97 -7.42
N ASP A 138 3.87 24.20 -6.14
CA ASP A 138 3.89 25.54 -5.53
C ASP A 138 2.89 26.52 -6.12
N GLY A 139 1.71 26.02 -6.58
CA GLY A 139 0.69 26.85 -7.25
C GLY A 139 1.11 27.40 -8.62
N GLY A 140 2.15 26.81 -9.25
CA GLY A 140 2.74 27.28 -10.51
C GLY A 140 3.90 28.25 -10.32
N GLY A 141 4.30 28.53 -9.07
CA GLY A 141 5.47 29.38 -8.75
C GLY A 141 6.80 28.66 -8.95
N ILE A 142 7.85 29.42 -9.21
CA ILE A 142 9.23 28.91 -9.34
C ILE A 142 9.85 28.69 -7.96
N ALA A 143 9.41 29.42 -6.94
CA ALA A 143 9.89 29.33 -5.57
C ALA A 143 8.76 28.96 -4.63
N GLY A 144 9.01 27.97 -3.78
CA GLY A 144 8.03 27.48 -2.81
C GLY A 144 8.61 26.34 -1.97
N ASN A 145 7.74 25.56 -1.37
CA ASN A 145 8.10 24.43 -0.51
C ASN A 145 8.20 23.08 -1.26
N GLY A 146 8.05 23.09 -2.57
CA GLY A 146 8.12 21.90 -3.43
C GLY A 146 6.86 21.03 -3.41
N LEU A 147 5.78 21.46 -2.78
CA LEU A 147 4.57 20.68 -2.67
C LEU A 147 3.74 20.69 -3.95
N VAL A 148 3.12 19.57 -4.26
CA VAL A 148 2.23 19.42 -5.42
C VAL A 148 0.92 20.15 -5.14
N SER A 149 0.60 21.20 -5.87
CA SER A 149 -0.69 21.90 -5.75
C SER A 149 -1.80 21.26 -6.59
N SER A 150 -1.45 20.65 -7.72
CA SER A 150 -2.41 19.85 -8.50
C SER A 150 -1.76 18.79 -9.37
N ARG A 151 -2.54 17.76 -9.68
CA ARG A 151 -2.22 16.75 -10.69
C ARG A 151 -3.40 16.61 -11.63
N SER A 152 -3.12 16.67 -12.93
CA SER A 152 -4.13 16.49 -13.98
C SER A 152 -3.78 15.30 -14.84
N LEU A 153 -4.81 14.54 -15.22
CA LEU A 153 -4.75 13.47 -16.20
C LEU A 153 -5.70 13.84 -17.34
N ASP A 154 -5.28 13.56 -18.55
CA ASP A 154 -6.07 13.78 -19.76
C ASP A 154 -6.24 12.45 -20.48
N PRO A 155 -7.42 11.79 -20.40
CA PRO A 155 -7.63 10.47 -20.93
C PRO A 155 -7.64 10.40 -22.46
N ASP A 156 -8.09 11.45 -23.16
CA ASP A 156 -8.17 11.49 -24.61
C ASP A 156 -6.96 12.14 -25.30
N GLY A 157 -6.07 12.73 -24.49
CA GLY A 157 -4.87 13.39 -24.98
C GLY A 157 -5.13 14.75 -25.65
N ASN A 158 -6.35 15.25 -25.61
CA ASN A 158 -6.69 16.56 -26.14
C ASN A 158 -6.67 17.63 -25.04
N TRP A 159 -5.48 18.00 -24.59
CA TRP A 159 -5.28 18.93 -23.48
C TRP A 159 -6.01 20.29 -23.66
N GLY A 160 -6.37 20.62 -24.88
CA GLY A 160 -7.12 21.84 -25.20
C GLY A 160 -8.59 21.81 -24.78
N THR A 161 -9.19 20.63 -24.64
CA THR A 161 -10.56 20.43 -24.15
C THR A 161 -10.53 20.12 -22.67
N SER A 162 -11.15 20.94 -21.84
CA SER A 162 -11.13 20.75 -20.37
C SER A 162 -12.20 19.78 -19.83
N GLY A 163 -13.07 19.26 -20.70
CA GLY A 163 -14.29 18.58 -20.26
C GLY A 163 -14.06 17.18 -19.68
N ASP A 164 -13.01 16.50 -20.07
CA ASP A 164 -12.64 15.14 -19.62
C ASP A 164 -11.38 15.09 -18.76
N ARG A 165 -10.64 16.22 -18.72
CA ARG A 165 -9.43 16.34 -17.90
C ARG A 165 -9.74 16.21 -16.42
N ARG A 166 -9.10 15.25 -15.77
CA ARG A 166 -9.28 14.89 -14.37
C ARG A 166 -8.21 15.56 -13.52
N THR A 167 -8.59 16.62 -12.80
CA THR A 167 -7.67 17.36 -11.94
C THR A 167 -7.95 17.11 -10.47
N THR A 168 -6.95 16.64 -9.74
CA THR A 168 -6.94 16.59 -8.27
C THR A 168 -6.09 17.74 -7.75
N SER A 169 -6.65 18.59 -6.87
CA SER A 169 -5.94 19.70 -6.24
C SER A 169 -5.75 19.48 -4.75
N TYR A 170 -4.66 20.01 -4.22
CA TYR A 170 -4.27 19.86 -2.83
C TYR A 170 -4.06 21.22 -2.17
N THR A 171 -4.55 21.38 -0.97
CA THR A 171 -4.25 22.52 -0.10
C THR A 171 -3.56 22.01 1.15
N TYR A 172 -2.55 22.72 1.59
CA TYR A 172 -1.69 22.31 2.69
C TYR A 172 -1.74 23.27 3.86
N ASP A 173 -1.40 22.80 5.03
CA ASP A 173 -1.08 23.65 6.17
C ASP A 173 0.37 24.16 6.10
N ILE A 174 0.74 24.98 7.07
CA ILE A 174 2.09 25.57 7.18
C ILE A 174 3.20 24.52 7.40
N ARG A 175 2.85 23.28 7.77
CA ARG A 175 3.79 22.17 7.95
C ARG A 175 3.86 21.25 6.73
N GLY A 176 3.18 21.59 5.63
CA GLY A 176 3.14 20.79 4.41
C GLY A 176 2.22 19.55 4.47
N ARG A 177 1.30 19.49 5.44
CA ARG A 177 0.32 18.40 5.52
C ARG A 177 -0.91 18.75 4.70
N VAL A 178 -1.45 17.78 3.95
CA VAL A 178 -2.65 17.99 3.15
C VAL A 178 -3.85 18.26 4.06
N LEU A 179 -4.51 19.39 3.87
CA LEU A 179 -5.77 19.74 4.54
C LEU A 179 -6.97 19.41 3.65
N LEU A 180 -6.93 19.80 2.38
CA LEU A 180 -8.03 19.59 1.45
C LEU A 180 -7.52 18.91 0.18
N THR A 181 -8.17 17.82 -0.19
CA THR A 181 -8.03 17.17 -1.48
C THR A 181 -9.31 17.38 -2.26
N THR A 182 -9.23 18.15 -3.36
CA THR A 182 -10.33 18.34 -4.30
C THR A 182 -10.15 17.37 -5.46
N ASN A 183 -10.97 16.34 -5.51
CA ASN A 183 -10.96 15.34 -6.58
C ASN A 183 -11.66 15.86 -7.85
N PRO A 184 -11.40 15.28 -9.04
CA PRO A 184 -12.11 15.62 -10.28
C PRO A 184 -13.62 15.41 -10.17
N THR A 185 -14.02 14.43 -9.40
CA THR A 185 -15.41 14.09 -9.07
C THR A 185 -15.54 13.95 -7.56
N ALA A 186 -16.68 14.28 -7.01
CA ALA A 186 -16.98 14.04 -5.61
C ALA A 186 -16.81 12.53 -5.24
N PRO A 187 -16.45 12.24 -3.99
CA PRO A 187 -16.29 13.15 -2.89
C PRO A 187 -14.91 13.81 -2.81
N HIS A 188 -14.87 15.01 -2.23
CA HIS A 188 -13.67 15.73 -1.86
C HIS A 188 -13.37 15.47 -0.38
N THR A 189 -12.10 15.53 0.03
CA THR A 189 -11.71 15.17 1.41
C THR A 189 -11.09 16.36 2.14
N LEU A 190 -11.63 16.69 3.31
CA LEU A 190 -11.07 17.67 4.25
C LEU A 190 -10.58 16.95 5.50
N VAL A 191 -9.38 17.28 5.96
CA VAL A 191 -8.71 16.66 7.10
C VAL A 191 -8.35 17.72 8.14
N LYS A 192 -8.46 17.36 9.42
CA LYS A 192 -8.02 18.16 10.56
C LYS A 192 -6.92 17.42 11.32
N TYR A 193 -5.90 18.17 11.69
CA TYR A 193 -4.81 17.68 12.53
C TYR A 193 -4.76 18.40 13.87
N ASP A 194 -4.26 17.72 14.88
CA ASP A 194 -3.89 18.35 16.14
C ASP A 194 -2.52 19.06 16.04
N ASN A 195 -2.14 19.73 17.12
CA ASN A 195 -0.85 20.43 17.20
C ASN A 195 0.36 19.48 17.17
N GLN A 196 0.16 18.18 17.46
CA GLN A 196 1.21 17.16 17.45
C GLN A 196 1.37 16.51 16.09
N GLY A 197 0.40 16.70 15.18
CA GLY A 197 0.43 16.17 13.81
C GLY A 197 -0.44 14.94 13.58
N HIS A 198 -1.25 14.52 14.55
CA HIS A 198 -2.17 13.41 14.38
C HIS A 198 -3.45 13.88 13.69
N MET A 199 -3.98 13.06 12.80
CA MET A 199 -5.27 13.31 12.15
C MET A 199 -6.41 13.06 13.15
N THR A 200 -7.13 14.12 13.50
CA THR A 200 -8.24 14.06 14.46
C THR A 200 -9.61 13.95 13.80
N ALA A 201 -9.77 14.42 12.57
CA ALA A 201 -11.00 14.28 11.81
C ALA A 201 -10.73 14.21 10.30
N SER A 202 -11.57 13.47 9.61
CA SER A 202 -11.62 13.42 8.15
C SER A 202 -13.07 13.42 7.69
N ALA A 203 -13.43 14.34 6.81
CA ALA A 203 -14.78 14.43 6.26
C ALA A 203 -14.75 14.44 4.73
N GLN A 204 -15.80 13.89 4.13
CA GLN A 204 -16.03 13.89 2.70
C GLN A 204 -17.19 14.81 2.35
N TYR A 205 -17.05 15.51 1.21
CA TYR A 205 -17.98 16.52 0.74
C TYR A 205 -18.32 16.31 -0.75
N THR A 206 -19.55 16.59 -1.11
CA THR A 206 -19.97 16.57 -2.53
C THR A 206 -19.60 17.85 -3.28
N SER A 207 -19.27 18.93 -2.57
CA SER A 207 -18.85 20.21 -3.13
C SER A 207 -17.86 20.89 -2.20
N THR A 208 -16.88 21.59 -2.76
CA THR A 208 -15.89 22.40 -2.02
C THR A 208 -16.28 23.88 -1.94
N ALA A 209 -17.45 24.29 -2.47
CA ALA A 209 -17.82 25.71 -2.59
C ALA A 209 -17.90 26.45 -1.24
N SER A 210 -18.21 25.75 -0.14
CA SER A 210 -18.28 26.31 1.22
C SER A 210 -17.06 25.95 2.08
N ILE A 211 -16.04 25.29 1.51
CA ILE A 211 -14.88 24.81 2.27
C ILE A 211 -13.73 25.80 2.13
N THR A 212 -13.23 26.28 3.25
CA THR A 212 -11.94 26.99 3.34
C THR A 212 -10.97 26.14 4.14
N ALA A 213 -9.94 25.62 3.48
CA ALA A 213 -8.92 24.81 4.15
C ALA A 213 -8.27 25.59 5.29
N GLY A 214 -8.15 24.95 6.46
CA GLY A 214 -7.61 25.55 7.67
C GLY A 214 -8.61 26.37 8.51
N THR A 215 -9.79 26.70 7.96
CA THR A 215 -10.85 27.41 8.69
C THR A 215 -12.07 26.53 8.92
N THR A 216 -12.52 25.82 7.87
CA THR A 216 -13.64 24.85 7.97
C THR A 216 -13.23 23.70 8.87
N ASP A 217 -14.03 23.41 9.91
CA ASP A 217 -13.82 22.26 10.78
C ASP A 217 -14.57 21.05 10.24
N PRO A 218 -13.89 19.98 9.80
CA PRO A 218 -14.58 18.79 9.29
C PRO A 218 -15.53 18.14 10.29
N ALA A 219 -15.29 18.29 11.61
CA ALA A 219 -16.15 17.81 12.68
C ALA A 219 -17.13 18.88 13.19
N GLY A 220 -17.07 20.11 12.65
CA GLY A 220 -17.89 21.24 13.08
C GLY A 220 -19.38 21.04 12.81
N SER A 221 -20.20 21.78 13.58
CA SER A 221 -21.65 21.79 13.46
C SER A 221 -22.20 23.08 12.81
N ALA A 222 -21.35 24.07 12.56
CA ALA A 222 -21.73 25.30 11.86
C ALA A 222 -22.19 24.98 10.43
N SER A 223 -23.05 25.85 9.88
CA SER A 223 -23.60 25.61 8.55
C SER A 223 -22.52 25.51 7.46
N GLY A 224 -21.47 26.32 7.56
CA GLY A 224 -20.31 26.27 6.64
C GLY A 224 -19.48 24.99 6.75
N ASP A 225 -19.37 24.42 7.97
CA ASP A 225 -18.59 23.22 8.20
C ASP A 225 -19.24 21.95 7.66
N LYS A 226 -20.57 21.89 7.75
CA LYS A 226 -21.33 20.68 7.40
C LYS A 226 -21.99 20.74 6.01
N ALA A 227 -22.01 21.89 5.35
CA ALA A 227 -22.62 22.02 4.04
C ALA A 227 -22.00 21.03 3.03
N ASN A 228 -22.84 20.23 2.40
CA ASN A 228 -22.42 19.19 1.44
C ASN A 228 -21.56 18.05 2.03
N ARG A 229 -21.47 17.93 3.36
CA ARG A 229 -20.76 16.82 4.00
C ARG A 229 -21.56 15.53 3.86
N VAL A 230 -20.91 14.44 3.43
CA VAL A 230 -21.54 13.12 3.20
C VAL A 230 -20.94 12.01 4.07
N ALA A 231 -19.75 12.22 4.60
CA ALA A 231 -19.14 11.31 5.55
C ALA A 231 -18.26 12.09 6.55
N LEU A 232 -18.14 11.54 7.76
CA LEU A 232 -17.28 12.07 8.82
C LEU A 232 -16.76 10.93 9.66
N SER A 233 -15.47 10.95 9.93
CA SER A 233 -14.81 10.12 10.92
C SER A 233 -13.91 10.97 11.80
N GLU A 234 -13.85 10.62 13.11
CA GLU A 234 -12.99 11.25 14.08
C GLU A 234 -12.09 10.20 14.73
N THR A 235 -10.88 10.60 15.09
CA THR A 235 -9.91 9.78 15.81
C THR A 235 -9.44 10.53 17.04
N PHE A 236 -9.49 9.87 18.18
CA PHE A 236 -9.13 10.42 19.48
C PHE A 236 -7.89 9.69 20.01
N TYR A 237 -6.95 10.46 20.53
CA TYR A 237 -5.68 9.95 21.02
C TYR A 237 -5.56 10.16 22.52
N ASP A 238 -4.92 9.21 23.19
CA ASP A 238 -4.57 9.32 24.61
C ASP A 238 -3.28 10.16 24.80
N SER A 239 -2.85 10.30 26.04
CA SER A 239 -1.61 11.02 26.39
C SER A 239 -0.33 10.34 25.86
N ARG A 240 -0.40 9.06 25.51
CA ARG A 240 0.69 8.28 24.88
C ARG A 240 0.61 8.30 23.37
N ARG A 241 -0.32 9.05 22.75
CA ARG A 241 -0.59 9.14 21.33
C ARG A 241 -1.14 7.84 20.70
N GLN A 242 -1.76 7.02 21.53
CA GLN A 242 -2.45 5.81 21.05
C GLN A 242 -3.91 6.17 20.75
N VAL A 243 -4.45 5.57 19.69
CA VAL A 243 -5.85 5.76 19.31
C VAL A 243 -6.73 5.01 20.31
N TRP A 244 -7.36 5.74 21.23
CA TRP A 244 -8.26 5.10 22.21
C TRP A 244 -9.71 5.06 21.76
N LYS A 245 -10.08 5.90 20.76
CA LYS A 245 -11.42 5.91 20.19
C LYS A 245 -11.38 6.34 18.71
N THR A 246 -12.13 5.65 17.89
CA THR A 246 -12.53 6.13 16.57
C THR A 246 -14.04 6.27 16.52
N ARG A 247 -14.54 7.29 15.82
CA ARG A 247 -15.96 7.57 15.69
C ARG A 247 -16.32 7.72 14.23
N ARG A 248 -17.31 6.98 13.78
CA ARG A 248 -17.94 7.17 12.48
C ARG A 248 -19.30 7.80 12.67
N HIS A 249 -19.63 8.77 11.83
CA HIS A 249 -20.89 9.48 11.90
C HIS A 249 -21.83 9.02 10.78
N LYS A 250 -23.08 8.81 11.12
CA LYS A 250 -24.17 8.78 10.15
C LYS A 250 -24.51 10.20 9.79
N ILE A 251 -24.32 10.56 8.54
CA ILE A 251 -24.53 11.93 8.07
C ILE A 251 -25.89 12.03 7.33
N ASN A 252 -26.68 12.99 7.72
CA ASN A 252 -27.86 13.39 6.98
C ASN A 252 -27.45 13.99 5.64
N GLN A 253 -27.78 13.32 4.55
CA GLN A 253 -27.28 13.67 3.21
C GLN A 253 -27.86 14.99 2.68
N SER A 254 -28.95 15.51 3.27
CA SER A 254 -29.54 16.78 2.88
C SER A 254 -28.97 17.97 3.64
N SER A 255 -28.63 17.80 4.91
CA SER A 255 -28.16 18.87 5.78
C SER A 255 -26.67 18.81 6.13
N GLY A 256 -26.00 17.67 5.86
CA GLY A 256 -24.63 17.40 6.28
C GLY A 256 -24.46 17.24 7.79
N ALA A 257 -25.55 17.25 8.56
CA ALA A 257 -25.50 17.11 10.02
C ALA A 257 -25.20 15.66 10.44
N SER A 258 -24.49 15.49 11.54
CA SER A 258 -24.34 14.20 12.20
C SER A 258 -25.62 13.85 12.96
N GLU A 259 -26.19 12.68 12.72
CA GLU A 259 -27.39 12.17 13.39
C GLU A 259 -27.04 11.17 14.49
N GLU A 260 -26.30 10.14 14.14
CA GLU A 260 -25.89 9.05 15.01
C GLU A 260 -24.41 8.78 14.85
N THR A 261 -23.82 8.14 15.85
CA THR A 261 -22.39 7.79 15.82
C THR A 261 -22.18 6.34 16.16
N LEU A 262 -21.19 5.74 15.54
CA LEU A 262 -20.65 4.44 15.87
C LEU A 262 -19.24 4.63 16.37
N ASP A 263 -19.05 4.36 17.67
CA ASP A 263 -17.75 4.44 18.32
C ASP A 263 -17.08 3.06 18.35
N ALA A 264 -15.78 3.03 18.10
CA ALA A 264 -14.93 1.92 18.46
C ALA A 264 -13.90 2.39 19.48
N LEU A 265 -13.83 1.69 20.61
CA LEU A 265 -12.97 1.99 21.74
C LEU A 265 -11.85 0.96 21.82
N MET A 266 -10.65 1.39 22.19
CA MET A 266 -9.47 0.55 22.32
C MET A 266 -8.81 0.78 23.67
N TRP A 267 -8.45 -0.30 24.35
CA TRP A 267 -7.70 -0.30 25.61
C TRP A 267 -6.32 -0.89 25.37
N TYR A 268 -5.34 -0.35 26.05
CA TYR A 268 -3.95 -0.71 25.88
C TYR A 268 -3.33 -1.13 27.22
N ASP A 269 -2.46 -2.13 27.17
CA ASP A 269 -1.63 -2.45 28.33
C ASP A 269 -0.49 -1.43 28.52
N SER A 270 0.33 -1.64 29.54
CA SER A 270 1.47 -0.78 29.85
C SER A 270 2.54 -0.79 28.75
N ALA A 271 2.60 -1.84 27.96
CA ALA A 271 3.52 -1.99 26.80
C ALA A 271 2.96 -1.38 25.52
N GLY A 272 1.72 -0.87 25.53
CA GLY A 272 1.09 -0.25 24.36
C GLY A 272 0.39 -1.22 23.42
N ARG A 273 0.13 -2.45 23.86
CA ARG A 273 -0.58 -3.46 23.07
C ARG A 273 -2.08 -3.38 23.33
N VAL A 274 -2.90 -3.58 22.29
CA VAL A 274 -4.36 -3.53 22.40
C VAL A 274 -4.86 -4.77 23.15
N VAL A 275 -5.45 -4.58 24.32
CA VAL A 275 -6.00 -5.66 25.15
C VAL A 275 -7.51 -5.81 25.00
N LYS A 276 -8.23 -4.74 24.65
CA LYS A 276 -9.67 -4.78 24.38
C LYS A 276 -10.02 -3.86 23.22
N VAL A 277 -10.92 -4.33 22.37
CA VAL A 277 -11.60 -3.51 21.35
C VAL A 277 -13.10 -3.68 21.54
N GLN A 278 -13.81 -2.55 21.60
CA GLN A 278 -15.26 -2.49 21.66
C GLN A 278 -15.76 -1.60 20.53
N GLY A 279 -16.62 -2.13 19.67
CA GLY A 279 -17.13 -1.43 18.49
C GLY A 279 -17.98 -2.36 17.64
N GLY A 280 -17.68 -2.52 16.36
CA GLY A 280 -18.36 -3.51 15.49
C GLY A 280 -18.16 -4.96 15.91
N SER A 281 -17.13 -5.24 16.71
CA SER A 281 -16.91 -6.48 17.45
C SER A 281 -16.41 -6.13 18.86
N LEU A 282 -16.67 -7.02 19.81
CA LEU A 282 -16.14 -6.92 21.16
C LEU A 282 -15.12 -8.03 21.35
N THR A 283 -13.87 -7.67 21.51
CA THR A 283 -12.76 -8.64 21.62
C THR A 283 -11.81 -8.27 22.74
N LYS A 284 -11.25 -9.29 23.42
CA LYS A 284 -10.15 -9.15 24.37
C LYS A 284 -8.96 -10.00 23.94
N THR A 285 -7.75 -9.55 24.19
CA THR A 285 -6.52 -10.26 23.83
C THR A 285 -5.56 -10.27 25.01
N ILE A 286 -5.05 -11.46 25.35
CA ILE A 286 -4.04 -11.66 26.39
C ILE A 286 -2.71 -11.96 25.72
N TYR A 287 -1.66 -11.36 26.25
CA TYR A 287 -0.30 -11.50 25.74
C TYR A 287 0.61 -12.14 26.78
N ASP A 288 1.59 -12.88 26.31
CA ASP A 288 2.70 -13.35 27.14
C ASP A 288 3.74 -12.24 27.41
N ARG A 289 4.76 -12.56 28.18
CA ARG A 289 5.84 -11.63 28.52
C ARG A 289 6.69 -11.21 27.31
N LEU A 290 6.70 -12.00 26.25
CA LEU A 290 7.40 -11.69 24.98
C LEU A 290 6.53 -10.85 24.02
N GLY A 291 5.29 -10.58 24.38
CA GLY A 291 4.36 -9.78 23.57
C GLY A 291 3.58 -10.55 22.52
N ARG A 292 3.62 -11.88 22.56
CA ARG A 292 2.86 -12.74 21.65
C ARG A 292 1.45 -12.94 22.20
N ALA A 293 0.43 -12.87 21.31
CA ALA A 293 -0.95 -13.11 21.72
C ALA A 293 -1.16 -14.59 22.03
N THR A 294 -1.47 -14.92 23.28
CA THR A 294 -1.69 -16.30 23.73
C THR A 294 -3.17 -16.65 23.78
N MET A 295 -4.04 -15.68 24.06
CA MET A 295 -5.49 -15.88 24.08
C MET A 295 -6.20 -14.71 23.41
N ARG A 296 -7.24 -15.01 22.66
CA ARG A 296 -8.15 -14.02 22.10
C ARG A 296 -9.58 -14.46 22.32
N TYR A 297 -10.40 -13.54 22.76
CA TYR A 297 -11.80 -13.74 23.05
C TYR A 297 -12.67 -12.87 22.15
N THR A 298 -13.74 -13.44 21.62
CA THR A 298 -14.85 -12.73 20.99
C THR A 298 -16.04 -12.80 21.96
N LEU A 299 -16.59 -11.66 22.30
CA LEU A 299 -17.59 -11.52 23.35
C LEU A 299 -18.94 -11.08 22.76
N ALA A 300 -20.03 -11.53 23.36
CA ALA A 300 -21.38 -11.00 23.12
C ALA A 300 -21.61 -9.71 23.92
N SER A 301 -21.12 -9.69 25.15
CA SER A 301 -21.20 -8.56 26.08
C SER A 301 -20.07 -8.63 27.09
N ASP A 302 -19.75 -7.49 27.70
CA ASP A 302 -18.89 -7.37 28.87
C ASP A 302 -19.61 -6.65 30.01
N ASP A 303 -19.05 -6.73 31.21
CA ASP A 303 -19.47 -5.99 32.38
C ASP A 303 -18.41 -4.98 32.86
N ASP A 304 -17.42 -4.67 32.01
CA ASP A 304 -16.24 -3.90 32.34
C ASP A 304 -16.61 -2.48 32.79
N SER A 305 -16.29 -2.17 34.04
CA SER A 305 -16.46 -0.84 34.64
C SER A 305 -15.14 -0.13 34.91
N ALA A 306 -14.04 -0.89 34.95
CA ALA A 306 -12.70 -0.38 35.18
C ALA A 306 -11.70 -0.98 34.19
N TYR A 307 -10.51 -0.35 34.10
CA TYR A 307 -9.42 -0.83 33.23
C TYR A 307 -8.99 -2.29 33.58
N ALA A 308 -9.00 -2.63 34.88
CA ALA A 308 -8.63 -3.95 35.31
C ALA A 308 -9.55 -5.05 34.75
N ASP A 309 -10.82 -4.76 34.57
CA ASP A 309 -11.83 -5.67 34.05
C ASP A 309 -11.57 -5.96 32.56
N ALA A 310 -11.07 -4.97 31.81
CA ALA A 310 -10.69 -5.15 30.40
C ALA A 310 -9.52 -6.13 30.18
N LEU A 311 -8.78 -6.48 31.22
CA LEU A 311 -7.66 -7.42 31.19
C LEU A 311 -8.08 -8.88 31.47
N THR A 312 -9.34 -9.11 31.82
CA THR A 312 -9.90 -10.43 32.14
C THR A 312 -11.20 -10.65 31.37
N VAL A 313 -11.72 -11.85 31.41
CA VAL A 313 -13.06 -12.15 30.87
C VAL A 313 -14.02 -12.63 31.98
N ALA A 314 -13.67 -12.35 33.24
CA ALA A 314 -14.56 -12.65 34.35
C ALA A 314 -15.81 -11.76 34.27
N GLY A 315 -17.00 -12.34 34.27
CA GLY A 315 -18.25 -11.59 34.08
C GLY A 315 -18.67 -11.40 32.61
N ASP A 316 -17.79 -11.60 31.64
CA ASP A 316 -18.09 -11.46 30.23
C ASP A 316 -18.84 -12.66 29.63
N VAL A 317 -19.65 -12.41 28.62
CA VAL A 317 -20.26 -13.48 27.81
C VAL A 317 -19.36 -13.79 26.63
N VAL A 318 -18.49 -14.79 26.76
CA VAL A 318 -17.58 -15.26 25.73
C VAL A 318 -18.33 -16.09 24.69
N LEU A 319 -18.22 -15.75 23.41
CA LEU A 319 -18.76 -16.52 22.27
C LEU A 319 -17.72 -17.46 21.70
N GLU A 320 -16.51 -16.95 21.54
CA GLU A 320 -15.39 -17.70 20.97
C GLU A 320 -14.12 -17.37 21.74
N GLU A 321 -13.32 -18.39 21.95
CA GLU A 321 -12.03 -18.30 22.62
C GLU A 321 -11.00 -19.02 21.77
N SER A 322 -9.91 -18.36 21.43
CA SER A 322 -8.77 -18.95 20.73
C SER A 322 -7.52 -18.93 21.60
N HIS A 323 -6.80 -20.03 21.60
CA HIS A 323 -5.51 -20.16 22.27
C HIS A 323 -4.39 -20.38 21.24
N THR A 324 -3.25 -19.78 21.48
CA THR A 324 -2.02 -20.06 20.75
C THR A 324 -0.93 -20.41 21.77
N VAL A 325 -0.41 -21.62 21.69
CA VAL A 325 0.71 -22.09 22.50
C VAL A 325 1.97 -21.99 21.66
N TYR A 326 2.99 -21.36 22.21
CA TYR A 326 4.27 -21.17 21.55
C TYR A 326 5.33 -22.09 22.14
N ASP A 327 6.21 -22.59 21.30
CA ASP A 327 7.48 -23.16 21.74
C ASP A 327 8.40 -22.00 22.17
N ASP A 328 8.83 -22.03 23.42
CA ASP A 328 9.61 -20.94 24.01
C ASP A 328 11.02 -20.79 23.42
N PRO A 329 11.77 -21.86 23.09
CA PRO A 329 13.08 -21.67 22.46
C PRO A 329 12.99 -21.04 21.07
N GLU A 330 12.09 -21.52 20.22
CA GLU A 330 11.97 -21.12 18.83
C GLU A 330 11.00 -19.95 18.61
N GLY A 331 10.05 -19.75 19.52
CA GLY A 331 9.04 -18.69 19.43
C GLY A 331 7.94 -18.97 18.42
N VAL A 332 7.84 -20.18 17.88
CA VAL A 332 6.83 -20.59 16.91
C VAL A 332 5.56 -21.11 17.59
N ALA A 333 4.40 -20.97 16.94
CA ALA A 333 3.15 -21.47 17.44
C ALA A 333 3.07 -22.99 17.23
N VAL A 334 2.97 -23.78 18.28
CA VAL A 334 2.94 -25.26 18.21
C VAL A 334 1.54 -25.83 18.35
N VAL A 335 0.64 -25.14 19.04
CA VAL A 335 -0.76 -25.52 19.18
C VAL A 335 -1.65 -24.31 19.02
N GLN A 336 -2.70 -24.47 18.25
CA GLN A 336 -3.81 -23.52 18.14
C GLN A 336 -5.11 -24.23 18.50
N ALA A 337 -5.86 -23.69 19.43
CA ALA A 337 -7.18 -24.19 19.78
C ALA A 337 -8.22 -23.10 19.59
N MET A 338 -9.35 -23.47 19.04
CA MET A 338 -10.54 -22.62 18.91
C MET A 338 -11.69 -23.29 19.64
N ILE A 339 -12.31 -22.57 20.55
CA ILE A 339 -13.41 -23.01 21.35
C ILE A 339 -14.61 -22.11 21.07
N GLN A 340 -15.70 -22.71 20.62
CA GLN A 340 -16.93 -21.98 20.30
C GLN A 340 -17.99 -22.38 21.34
N ARG A 341 -18.63 -21.35 21.89
CA ARG A 341 -19.70 -21.53 22.87
C ARG A 341 -20.84 -22.38 22.29
N HIS A 342 -21.40 -23.28 23.09
CA HIS A 342 -22.57 -24.02 22.68
C HIS A 342 -23.77 -23.11 22.46
N PRO A 343 -24.56 -23.29 21.39
CA PRO A 343 -25.74 -22.46 21.12
C PRO A 343 -26.80 -22.54 22.22
N ASN A 344 -26.84 -23.66 22.98
CA ASN A 344 -27.75 -23.88 24.09
C ASN A 344 -27.15 -23.51 25.45
N ALA A 345 -25.95 -22.91 25.50
CA ALA A 345 -25.36 -22.50 26.76
C ALA A 345 -26.18 -21.38 27.40
N SER A 346 -26.33 -21.45 28.75
CA SER A 346 -27.06 -20.42 29.48
C SER A 346 -26.49 -19.02 29.20
N ALA A 347 -27.38 -18.03 29.01
CA ALA A 347 -27.00 -16.62 28.89
C ALA A 347 -26.26 -16.08 30.13
N THR A 348 -26.34 -16.78 31.25
CA THR A 348 -25.68 -16.44 32.53
C THR A 348 -24.38 -17.23 32.74
N ALA A 349 -23.87 -17.94 31.75
CA ALA A 349 -22.56 -18.56 31.81
C ALA A 349 -21.50 -17.51 31.42
N TYR A 350 -20.87 -16.95 32.40
CA TYR A 350 -19.82 -15.90 32.23
C TYR A 350 -18.42 -16.50 32.30
N GLY A 351 -17.45 -15.76 31.75
CA GLY A 351 -16.03 -16.09 31.81
C GLY A 351 -15.53 -16.92 30.64
N ALA A 352 -14.28 -17.36 30.76
CA ALA A 352 -13.62 -18.19 29.76
C ALA A 352 -14.38 -19.50 29.48
N LEU A 353 -14.36 -19.92 28.22
CA LEU A 353 -14.94 -21.21 27.80
C LEU A 353 -14.04 -22.40 28.19
N TYR A 354 -12.76 -22.15 28.40
CA TYR A 354 -11.78 -23.10 28.90
C TYR A 354 -11.27 -22.67 30.27
N THR A 355 -11.49 -23.48 31.29
CA THR A 355 -11.09 -23.21 32.67
C THR A 355 -9.74 -23.82 33.05
N GLY A 356 -9.12 -24.60 32.15
CA GLY A 356 -7.77 -25.16 32.32
C GLY A 356 -6.67 -24.24 31.89
N THR A 357 -5.43 -24.67 31.98
CA THR A 357 -4.27 -23.96 31.46
C THR A 357 -4.07 -24.37 30.00
N PRO A 358 -4.07 -23.41 29.03
CA PRO A 358 -3.73 -23.72 27.64
C PRO A 358 -2.32 -24.32 27.53
N GLY A 359 -2.19 -25.37 26.73
CA GLY A 359 -0.94 -26.10 26.61
C GLY A 359 -0.98 -27.11 25.45
N THR A 360 -0.08 -28.06 25.46
CA THR A 360 -0.01 -29.15 24.48
C THR A 360 -1.09 -30.23 24.69
N SER A 361 -1.85 -30.15 25.77
CA SER A 361 -2.99 -31.00 26.04
C SER A 361 -4.16 -30.20 26.62
N TYR A 362 -5.37 -30.60 26.28
CA TYR A 362 -6.61 -30.01 26.77
C TYR A 362 -7.47 -31.02 27.50
N SER A 363 -7.98 -30.63 28.66
CA SER A 363 -8.96 -31.45 29.39
C SER A 363 -10.35 -31.10 28.91
N TYR A 364 -11.05 -32.04 28.32
CA TYR A 364 -12.43 -31.84 27.82
C TYR A 364 -13.43 -31.48 28.93
N SER A 365 -13.19 -31.93 30.16
CA SER A 365 -14.04 -31.57 31.31
C SER A 365 -13.94 -30.09 31.71
N ALA A 366 -12.94 -29.39 31.23
CA ALA A 366 -12.74 -27.96 31.48
C ALA A 366 -13.25 -27.07 30.34
N ILE A 367 -13.91 -27.64 29.32
CA ILE A 367 -14.35 -26.91 28.12
C ILE A 367 -15.87 -26.74 28.17
N ALA A 368 -16.34 -25.48 28.09
CA ALA A 368 -17.76 -25.12 28.02
C ALA A 368 -18.19 -24.81 26.56
N GLY A 369 -17.68 -25.53 25.60
CA GLY A 369 -17.96 -25.29 24.20
C GLY A 369 -17.44 -26.38 23.28
N ARG A 370 -17.62 -26.20 21.99
CA ARG A 370 -17.04 -27.06 20.95
C ARG A 370 -15.61 -26.66 20.69
N VAL A 371 -14.67 -27.56 20.81
CA VAL A 371 -13.24 -27.28 20.57
C VAL A 371 -12.76 -27.91 19.27
N SER A 372 -11.93 -27.20 18.54
CA SER A 372 -11.04 -27.70 17.49
C SER A 372 -9.61 -27.37 17.84
N ILE A 373 -8.69 -28.32 17.67
CA ILE A 373 -7.28 -28.15 18.00
C ILE A 373 -6.46 -28.47 16.76
N THR A 374 -5.48 -27.61 16.47
CA THR A 374 -4.50 -27.79 15.41
C THR A 374 -3.11 -27.82 16.02
N ALA A 375 -2.35 -28.89 15.77
CA ALA A 375 -0.94 -28.95 16.10
C ALA A 375 -0.09 -28.66 14.85
N LEU A 376 0.97 -27.89 15.04
CA LEU A 376 1.90 -27.48 14.00
C LEU A 376 3.27 -28.08 14.31
N TYR A 377 3.90 -28.70 13.33
CA TYR A 377 5.22 -29.29 13.43
C TYR A 377 6.17 -28.56 12.50
N TYR A 378 7.41 -28.43 12.91
CA TYR A 378 8.40 -27.59 12.26
C TYR A 378 9.69 -28.35 11.97
N ASP A 379 10.39 -27.95 10.90
CA ASP A 379 11.76 -28.38 10.66
C ASP A 379 12.78 -27.52 11.47
N ALA A 380 14.04 -27.88 11.37
CA ALA A 380 15.14 -27.17 12.06
C ALA A 380 15.31 -25.70 11.63
N TRP A 381 14.61 -25.25 10.61
CA TRP A 381 14.60 -23.86 10.12
C TRP A 381 13.29 -23.14 10.43
N ASN A 382 12.48 -23.66 11.35
CA ASN A 382 11.18 -23.11 11.76
C ASN A 382 10.16 -23.02 10.60
N ARG A 383 10.22 -23.94 9.62
CA ARG A 383 9.20 -24.06 8.58
C ARG A 383 8.21 -25.16 8.94
N VAL A 384 6.91 -24.88 8.79
CA VAL A 384 5.88 -25.87 9.06
C VAL A 384 6.05 -27.06 8.10
N THR A 385 6.23 -28.24 8.63
CA THR A 385 6.32 -29.50 7.88
C THR A 385 4.99 -30.23 7.87
N ASP A 386 4.30 -30.22 9.01
CA ASP A 386 3.05 -30.94 9.19
C ASP A 386 2.05 -30.12 9.97
N THR A 387 0.78 -30.28 9.62
CA THR A 387 -0.35 -29.70 10.34
C THR A 387 -1.33 -30.82 10.65
N VAL A 388 -1.59 -31.07 11.93
CA VAL A 388 -2.51 -32.09 12.38
C VAL A 388 -3.73 -31.42 13.00
N MET A 389 -4.89 -31.63 12.41
CA MET A 389 -6.16 -31.16 12.94
C MET A 389 -6.84 -32.29 13.74
N TYR A 390 -7.00 -32.04 15.02
CA TYR A 390 -7.81 -32.90 15.89
C TYR A 390 -9.27 -32.45 15.76
N GLY A 391 -10.14 -33.36 15.35
CA GLY A 391 -11.53 -33.05 15.05
C GLY A 391 -12.26 -32.42 16.24
N ALA A 392 -13.39 -31.78 15.96
CA ALA A 392 -14.18 -31.12 16.96
C ALA A 392 -14.74 -32.17 17.96
N ALA A 393 -14.27 -32.14 19.19
CA ALA A 393 -14.93 -32.78 20.30
C ALA A 393 -15.96 -31.79 20.89
N GLY A 394 -17.23 -32.17 20.92
CA GLY A 394 -18.28 -31.46 21.65
C GLY A 394 -18.78 -32.37 22.75
N ILE A 395 -18.92 -31.86 23.95
CA ILE A 395 -19.67 -32.49 25.04
C ILE A 395 -21.06 -31.87 25.03
#